data_c51a855967e483f99e139053e01f6daa
#
_entry.id   c51a855967e483f99e139053e01f6daa
#
_cell.length_a   1.000
_cell.length_b   1.000
_cell.length_c   1.000
_cell.angle_alpha   90.00
_cell.angle_beta   90.00
_cell.angle_gamma   90.00
#
_symmetry.space_group_name_H-M   'P 1'
#
loop_
_entity.id
_entity.type
_entity.pdbx_description
1 polymer ?
#
loop_
_entity_poly.entity_id
_entity_poly.type
_entity_poly.pdbx_seq_one_letter_code
_entity_poly.pdbx_strand_id
1 'polypeptide(L)'
;MIKKVSNRWQRIDVPQTFPTIHAALAYCKSQLHNLGDRGFIQIKIADGEYYLDQVEIDFFSDRVEIIGNLDNPDKLQLHFDDAHNRCGFLMQRGNGIFKIDGMTINGTKAFLGYGQWQDEGYGAGIMCNYNSQVLVGSKVRINKFYYGVAARFGSSIRCEPGVIVQFAGDVGFFAYGGSIDAQQCEAYHCAHLDEELGFG
;
A
#
# COMPACT_ATOMS: atom_id res chain seq x y z
N MET A 1 -39.45 -14.99 -0.25
CA MET A 1 -39.00 -14.61 1.13
C MET A 1 -37.61 -14.03 0.99
N ILE A 2 -37.50 -12.68 0.95
CA ILE A 2 -36.22 -11.96 0.79
C ILE A 2 -35.51 -12.03 2.13
N LYS A 3 -34.42 -12.78 2.23
CA LYS A 3 -33.57 -12.77 3.43
C LYS A 3 -33.03 -11.35 3.62
N LYS A 4 -33.40 -10.70 4.72
CA LYS A 4 -32.77 -9.47 5.19
C LYS A 4 -31.25 -9.72 5.30
N VAL A 5 -30.49 -9.20 4.35
CA VAL A 5 -29.02 -9.16 4.45
C VAL A 5 -28.70 -8.17 5.56
N SER A 6 -28.26 -8.67 6.70
CA SER A 6 -27.78 -7.83 7.79
C SER A 6 -26.55 -7.04 7.31
N ASN A 7 -26.45 -5.76 7.69
CA ASN A 7 -25.24 -4.95 7.60
C ASN A 7 -24.11 -5.65 8.36
N ARG A 8 -23.34 -6.52 7.72
CA ARG A 8 -22.29 -7.27 8.41
C ARG A 8 -20.94 -6.84 7.89
N TRP A 9 -20.21 -6.19 8.75
CA TRP A 9 -18.77 -6.20 8.72
C TRP A 9 -18.33 -7.65 8.88
N GLN A 10 -17.58 -8.14 7.92
CA GLN A 10 -16.88 -9.42 8.03
C GLN A 10 -15.43 -9.11 8.32
N ARG A 11 -14.93 -9.55 9.46
CA ARG A 11 -13.53 -9.50 9.80
C ARG A 11 -12.86 -10.82 9.42
N ILE A 12 -11.68 -10.69 8.83
CA ILE A 12 -10.79 -11.78 8.44
C ILE A 12 -9.45 -11.52 9.10
N ASP A 13 -8.99 -12.43 9.93
CA ASP A 13 -7.74 -12.29 10.65
C ASP A 13 -6.59 -13.05 9.95
N VAL A 14 -5.45 -12.36 9.75
CA VAL A 14 -4.20 -12.92 9.23
C VAL A 14 -3.19 -12.90 10.37
N PRO A 15 -2.55 -14.03 10.72
CA PRO A 15 -2.59 -15.34 10.04
C PRO A 15 -3.67 -16.30 10.55
N GLN A 16 -4.54 -15.93 11.48
CA GLN A 16 -5.43 -16.85 12.20
C GLN A 16 -6.51 -17.49 11.30
N THR A 17 -7.15 -16.68 10.44
CA THR A 17 -8.18 -17.18 9.51
C THR A 17 -7.57 -17.59 8.17
N PHE A 18 -6.66 -16.79 7.64
CA PHE A 18 -5.90 -17.06 6.44
C PHE A 18 -4.41 -16.93 6.71
N PRO A 19 -3.58 -17.85 6.21
CA PRO A 19 -2.16 -17.86 6.52
C PRO A 19 -1.40 -16.67 5.92
N THR A 20 -1.91 -16.05 4.86
CA THR A 20 -1.25 -14.92 4.17
C THR A 20 -2.26 -13.85 3.75
N ILE A 21 -1.75 -12.64 3.51
CA ILE A 21 -2.53 -11.52 2.94
C ILE A 21 -3.07 -11.89 1.56
N HIS A 22 -2.28 -12.58 0.73
CA HIS A 22 -2.70 -13.03 -0.60
C HIS A 22 -3.91 -13.98 -0.54
N ALA A 23 -3.90 -14.94 0.39
CA ALA A 23 -5.02 -15.85 0.58
C ALA A 23 -6.28 -15.11 1.08
N ALA A 24 -6.13 -14.14 1.98
CA ALA A 24 -7.23 -13.30 2.45
C ALA A 24 -7.82 -12.45 1.32
N LEU A 25 -6.99 -11.83 0.47
CA LEU A 25 -7.44 -11.05 -0.69
C LEU A 25 -8.14 -11.93 -1.74
N ALA A 26 -7.63 -13.12 -2.02
CA ALA A 26 -8.28 -14.07 -2.92
C ALA A 26 -9.69 -14.46 -2.41
N TYR A 27 -9.82 -14.68 -1.11
CA TYR A 27 -11.12 -14.90 -0.49
C TYR A 27 -12.03 -13.67 -0.64
N CYS A 28 -11.54 -12.45 -0.33
CA CYS A 28 -12.32 -11.23 -0.52
C CYS A 28 -12.86 -11.12 -1.95
N LYS A 29 -12.00 -11.31 -2.95
CA LYS A 29 -12.38 -11.30 -4.37
C LYS A 29 -13.52 -12.28 -4.65
N SER A 30 -13.45 -13.49 -4.10
CA SER A 30 -14.50 -14.51 -4.29
C SER A 30 -15.82 -14.16 -3.60
N GLN A 31 -15.79 -13.38 -2.52
CA GLN A 31 -16.96 -13.03 -1.72
C GLN A 31 -17.65 -11.73 -2.11
N LEU A 32 -17.03 -10.88 -2.92
CA LEU A 32 -17.59 -9.56 -3.28
C LEU A 32 -19.02 -9.66 -3.85
N HIS A 33 -19.32 -10.70 -4.61
CA HIS A 33 -20.65 -10.94 -5.16
C HIS A 33 -21.70 -11.32 -4.10
N ASN A 34 -21.24 -11.86 -2.96
CA ASN A 34 -22.11 -12.36 -1.89
C ASN A 34 -22.36 -11.32 -0.79
N LEU A 35 -21.62 -10.19 -0.80
CA LEU A 35 -21.71 -9.19 0.27
C LEU A 35 -23.00 -8.38 0.26
N GLY A 36 -23.79 -8.45 -0.83
CA GLY A 36 -24.93 -7.54 -1.02
C GLY A 36 -24.50 -6.07 -1.03
N ASP A 37 -25.44 -5.14 -1.07
CA ASP A 37 -25.15 -3.70 -1.27
C ASP A 37 -24.50 -3.00 -0.07
N ARG A 38 -24.42 -3.66 1.08
CA ARG A 38 -23.94 -3.05 2.34
C ARG A 38 -22.91 -3.88 3.11
N GLY A 39 -22.42 -4.94 2.51
CA GLY A 39 -21.40 -5.77 3.14
C GLY A 39 -20.01 -5.12 3.04
N PHE A 40 -19.18 -5.27 4.07
CA PHE A 40 -17.82 -4.76 4.13
C PHE A 40 -16.89 -5.84 4.70
N ILE A 41 -15.69 -5.97 4.14
CA ILE A 41 -14.68 -6.91 4.61
C ILE A 41 -13.48 -6.14 5.15
N GLN A 42 -13.11 -6.43 6.38
CA GLN A 42 -11.88 -5.96 6.97
C GLN A 42 -10.89 -7.12 7.07
N ILE A 43 -9.75 -7.01 6.41
CA ILE A 43 -8.59 -7.89 6.62
C ILE A 43 -7.78 -7.29 7.75
N LYS A 44 -7.80 -7.95 8.91
CA LYS A 44 -7.00 -7.54 10.08
C LYS A 44 -5.73 -8.36 10.11
N ILE A 45 -4.57 -7.69 10.03
CA ILE A 45 -3.26 -8.33 10.15
C ILE A 45 -2.80 -8.21 11.59
N ALA A 46 -2.38 -9.32 12.19
CA ALA A 46 -1.83 -9.34 13.53
C ALA A 46 -0.43 -8.69 13.57
N ASP A 47 -0.03 -8.23 14.75
CA ASP A 47 1.33 -7.74 14.99
C ASP A 47 2.35 -8.83 14.62
N GLY A 48 3.50 -8.43 14.10
CA GLY A 48 4.58 -9.33 13.70
C GLY A 48 5.33 -8.85 12.47
N GLU A 49 6.27 -9.66 12.04
CA GLU A 49 7.05 -9.44 10.82
C GLU A 49 6.61 -10.43 9.74
N TYR A 50 6.32 -9.93 8.56
CA TYR A 50 5.85 -10.69 7.41
C TYR A 50 6.75 -10.42 6.21
N TYR A 51 7.28 -11.47 5.62
CA TYR A 51 8.10 -11.40 4.40
C TYR A 51 7.23 -11.79 3.22
N LEU A 52 7.06 -10.87 2.29
CA LEU A 52 6.02 -10.93 1.28
C LEU A 52 6.59 -10.67 -0.12
N ASP A 53 6.03 -11.36 -1.09
CA ASP A 53 6.05 -10.91 -2.48
C ASP A 53 5.09 -9.74 -2.67
N GLN A 54 5.19 -9.04 -3.82
CA GLN A 54 4.27 -7.98 -4.20
C GLN A 54 2.81 -8.40 -3.99
N VAL A 55 2.06 -7.57 -3.27
CA VAL A 55 0.63 -7.76 -3.09
C VAL A 55 -0.11 -7.04 -4.21
N GLU A 56 -0.51 -7.80 -5.23
CA GLU A 56 -1.29 -7.27 -6.35
C GLU A 56 -2.78 -7.31 -6.01
N ILE A 57 -3.45 -6.17 -6.24
CA ILE A 57 -4.90 -6.02 -6.07
C ILE A 57 -5.51 -5.84 -7.46
N ASP A 58 -6.13 -6.92 -7.95
CA ASP A 58 -6.71 -7.06 -9.28
C ASP A 58 -8.25 -7.00 -9.27
N PHE A 59 -8.82 -6.44 -8.22
CA PHE A 59 -10.26 -6.23 -8.09
C PHE A 59 -10.56 -4.86 -7.49
N PHE A 60 -11.65 -4.24 -7.90
CA PHE A 60 -12.13 -2.99 -7.34
C PHE A 60 -13.12 -3.25 -6.21
N SER A 61 -12.90 -2.64 -5.06
CA SER A 61 -13.88 -2.64 -3.97
C SER A 61 -13.69 -1.47 -3.03
N ASP A 62 -14.71 -0.64 -2.94
CA ASP A 62 -14.87 0.36 -1.90
C ASP A 62 -15.29 -0.26 -0.55
N ARG A 63 -15.32 -1.59 -0.45
CA ARG A 63 -15.82 -2.36 0.68
C ARG A 63 -14.81 -3.33 1.28
N VAL A 64 -13.56 -3.24 0.88
CA VAL A 64 -12.45 -4.02 1.45
C VAL A 64 -11.39 -3.10 2.00
N GLU A 65 -10.97 -3.34 3.24
CA GLU A 65 -9.84 -2.63 3.84
C GLU A 65 -8.82 -3.61 4.43
N ILE A 66 -7.56 -3.18 4.49
CA ILE A 66 -6.45 -3.91 5.12
C ILE A 66 -5.98 -3.08 6.31
N ILE A 67 -6.15 -3.62 7.51
CA ILE A 67 -5.87 -2.88 8.75
C ILE A 67 -4.89 -3.67 9.63
N GLY A 68 -3.82 -3.02 10.01
CA GLY A 68 -2.85 -3.49 10.99
C GLY A 68 -3.07 -2.92 12.39
N ASN A 69 -2.01 -2.50 13.05
CA ASN A 69 -2.03 -1.92 14.39
C ASN A 69 -2.15 -0.39 14.30
N LEU A 70 -3.35 0.15 14.58
CA LEU A 70 -3.61 1.58 14.51
C LEU A 70 -2.99 2.37 15.69
N ASP A 71 -2.71 1.71 16.81
CA ASP A 71 -2.10 2.34 17.97
C ASP A 71 -0.57 2.45 17.81
N ASN A 72 0.04 1.42 17.19
CA ASN A 72 1.47 1.38 16.94
C ASN A 72 1.78 0.63 15.64
N PRO A 73 1.90 1.32 14.50
CA PRO A 73 2.14 0.70 13.20
C PRO A 73 3.49 -0.04 13.11
N ASP A 74 4.46 0.29 13.97
CA ASP A 74 5.76 -0.38 14.00
C ASP A 74 5.70 -1.80 14.55
N LYS A 75 4.61 -2.19 15.19
CA LYS A 75 4.40 -3.58 15.61
C LYS A 75 4.01 -4.51 14.48
N LEU A 76 3.55 -3.98 13.35
CA LEU A 76 3.29 -4.73 12.15
C LEU A 76 4.26 -4.29 11.05
N GLN A 77 5.23 -5.15 10.75
CA GLN A 77 6.26 -4.92 9.75
C GLN A 77 6.01 -5.82 8.52
N LEU A 78 5.76 -5.22 7.38
CA LEU A 78 5.65 -5.93 6.11
C LEU A 78 6.94 -5.69 5.32
N HIS A 79 7.69 -6.76 5.03
CA HIS A 79 8.95 -6.72 4.29
C HIS A 79 8.72 -7.26 2.89
N PHE A 80 8.99 -6.44 1.89
CA PHE A 80 8.85 -6.79 0.48
C PHE A 80 10.22 -6.93 -0.16
N ASP A 81 10.45 -8.05 -0.83
CA ASP A 81 11.60 -8.20 -1.69
C ASP A 81 11.35 -7.44 -3.00
N ASP A 82 12.02 -6.32 -3.16
CA ASP A 82 11.92 -5.46 -4.35
C ASP A 82 13.03 -5.71 -5.36
N ALA A 83 13.74 -6.84 -5.28
CA ALA A 83 14.91 -7.18 -6.09
C ALA A 83 14.69 -7.02 -7.62
N HIS A 84 13.44 -6.95 -8.06
CA HIS A 84 13.06 -6.83 -9.48
C HIS A 84 11.93 -5.82 -9.70
N ASN A 85 12.06 -4.59 -9.17
CA ASN A 85 11.09 -3.52 -9.47
C ASN A 85 9.68 -3.76 -8.95
N ARG A 86 9.55 -4.54 -7.90
CA ARG A 86 8.28 -4.89 -7.30
C ARG A 86 7.80 -3.81 -6.35
N CYS A 87 6.49 -3.67 -6.31
CA CYS A 87 5.84 -2.81 -5.33
C CYS A 87 5.52 -3.60 -4.05
N GLY A 88 5.30 -2.90 -2.95
CA GLY A 88 4.65 -3.49 -1.80
C GLY A 88 3.20 -3.83 -2.14
N PHE A 89 2.35 -2.82 -2.25
CA PHE A 89 0.97 -2.96 -2.73
C PHE A 89 0.83 -2.35 -4.12
N LEU A 90 0.29 -3.13 -5.05
CA LEU A 90 0.06 -2.69 -6.44
C LEU A 90 -1.42 -2.82 -6.79
N MET A 91 -2.10 -1.69 -6.99
CA MET A 91 -3.43 -1.62 -7.57
C MET A 91 -3.32 -1.33 -9.06
N GLN A 92 -3.99 -2.12 -9.90
CA GLN A 92 -3.93 -1.95 -11.36
C GLN A 92 -5.28 -2.15 -12.06
N ARG A 93 -5.38 -1.58 -13.28
CA ARG A 93 -6.50 -1.80 -14.21
C ARG A 93 -7.85 -1.33 -13.67
N GLY A 94 -7.87 -0.17 -13.04
CA GLY A 94 -9.10 0.36 -12.43
C GLY A 94 -9.50 -0.36 -11.13
N ASN A 95 -8.62 -1.17 -10.59
CA ASN A 95 -8.85 -1.93 -9.36
C ASN A 95 -8.33 -1.17 -8.14
N GLY A 96 -8.78 -1.56 -6.97
CA GLY A 96 -8.33 -0.97 -5.72
C GLY A 96 -9.11 -1.48 -4.52
N ILE A 97 -8.71 -1.04 -3.37
CA ILE A 97 -9.39 -1.31 -2.10
C ILE A 97 -9.72 -0.01 -1.39
N PHE A 98 -10.63 -0.06 -0.43
CA PHE A 98 -11.08 1.12 0.28
C PHE A 98 -9.95 1.77 1.07
N LYS A 99 -9.22 1.00 1.90
CA LYS A 99 -8.20 1.56 2.79
C LYS A 99 -7.09 0.58 3.11
N ILE A 100 -5.87 1.11 3.28
CA ILE A 100 -4.72 0.45 3.91
C ILE A 100 -4.30 1.31 5.10
N ASP A 101 -4.17 0.73 6.32
CA ASP A 101 -3.80 1.49 7.51
C ASP A 101 -3.13 0.64 8.60
N GLY A 102 -2.38 1.28 9.50
CA GLY A 102 -1.84 0.68 10.72
C GLY A 102 -0.66 -0.27 10.52
N MET A 103 0.28 0.05 9.62
CA MET A 103 1.42 -0.83 9.32
C MET A 103 2.64 -0.07 8.84
N THR A 104 3.80 -0.70 8.98
CA THR A 104 5.06 -0.28 8.38
C THR A 104 5.38 -1.18 7.18
N ILE A 105 5.59 -0.58 6.02
CA ILE A 105 5.84 -1.23 4.73
C ILE A 105 7.30 -0.99 4.38
N ASN A 106 8.10 -2.03 4.33
CA ASN A 106 9.54 -1.96 4.12
C ASN A 106 9.92 -2.61 2.79
N GLY A 107 10.62 -1.86 1.95
CA GLY A 107 11.36 -2.39 0.81
C GLY A 107 12.77 -2.80 1.21
N THR A 108 13.49 -3.41 0.28
CA THR A 108 14.88 -3.86 0.50
C THR A 108 15.90 -2.96 -0.20
N LYS A 109 15.46 -2.01 -1.04
CA LYS A 109 16.38 -1.15 -1.77
C LYS A 109 17.18 -0.27 -0.84
N ALA A 110 18.46 -0.61 -0.76
CA ALA A 110 19.44 0.39 -0.40
C ALA A 110 19.45 1.45 -1.52
N PHE A 111 19.47 2.73 -1.14
CA PHE A 111 19.74 3.83 -2.05
C PHE A 111 20.98 3.49 -2.91
N LEU A 112 20.79 3.31 -4.19
CA LEU A 112 21.87 3.27 -5.16
C LEU A 112 22.05 4.70 -5.67
N GLY A 113 23.15 5.32 -5.32
CA GLY A 113 23.43 6.73 -5.59
C GLY A 113 23.13 7.19 -7.01
N TYR A 114 23.03 8.49 -7.20
CA TYR A 114 22.82 9.17 -8.47
C TYR A 114 23.72 8.58 -9.57
N GLY A 115 23.13 8.17 -10.69
CA GLY A 115 23.84 7.69 -11.88
C GLY A 115 23.79 6.20 -12.15
N GLN A 116 23.29 5.39 -11.25
CA GLN A 116 23.01 3.97 -11.54
C GLN A 116 21.54 3.76 -11.94
N TRP A 117 21.12 4.52 -12.94
CA TRP A 117 19.81 4.37 -13.59
C TRP A 117 19.75 3.15 -14.51
N GLN A 118 20.55 2.15 -14.23
CA GLN A 118 20.46 0.90 -14.97
C GLN A 118 19.33 0.09 -14.40
N ASP A 119 18.35 -0.02 -15.23
CA ASP A 119 17.23 -0.95 -15.22
C ASP A 119 15.97 -0.53 -14.44
N GLU A 120 15.09 0.17 -15.17
CA GLU A 120 13.64 -0.08 -15.29
C GLU A 120 12.86 -0.39 -13.98
N GLY A 121 13.30 0.05 -12.85
CA GLY A 121 12.73 -0.36 -11.61
C GLY A 121 12.08 0.71 -10.78
N TYR A 122 10.84 0.94 -11.04
CA TYR A 122 10.03 1.95 -10.40
C TYR A 122 9.10 1.35 -9.33
N GLY A 123 9.64 0.53 -8.44
CA GLY A 123 8.89 -0.04 -7.33
C GLY A 123 8.46 1.04 -6.33
N ALA A 124 7.26 0.93 -5.81
CA ALA A 124 6.75 1.81 -4.78
C ALA A 124 6.21 1.01 -3.59
N GLY A 125 6.23 1.61 -2.40
CA GLY A 125 5.56 0.99 -1.26
C GLY A 125 4.07 0.77 -1.52
N ILE A 126 3.40 1.80 -2.06
CA ILE A 126 2.02 1.71 -2.55
C ILE A 126 1.95 2.34 -3.94
N MET A 127 1.49 1.58 -4.93
CA MET A 127 1.33 2.04 -6.31
C MET A 127 -0.08 1.82 -6.82
N CYS A 128 -0.64 2.86 -7.43
CA CYS A 128 -1.87 2.79 -8.21
C CYS A 128 -1.59 3.08 -9.68
N ASN A 129 -2.02 2.18 -10.58
CA ASN A 129 -1.89 2.30 -12.03
C ASN A 129 -3.25 2.16 -12.71
N TYR A 130 -3.39 2.79 -13.89
CA TYR A 130 -4.52 2.59 -14.80
C TYR A 130 -5.90 2.77 -14.14
N ASN A 131 -6.18 4.01 -13.70
CA ASN A 131 -7.44 4.41 -13.05
C ASN A 131 -7.76 3.71 -11.73
N SER A 132 -6.76 3.16 -11.06
CA SER A 132 -6.93 2.56 -9.73
C SER A 132 -6.97 3.61 -8.63
N GLN A 133 -7.46 3.24 -7.46
CA GLN A 133 -7.53 4.15 -6.33
C GLN A 133 -7.40 3.47 -4.97
N VAL A 134 -6.89 4.21 -3.99
CA VAL A 134 -6.75 3.76 -2.61
C VAL A 134 -6.73 4.93 -1.64
N LEU A 135 -7.24 4.71 -0.44
CA LEU A 135 -7.02 5.56 0.73
C LEU A 135 -5.89 4.96 1.57
N VAL A 136 -4.85 5.74 1.82
CA VAL A 136 -3.75 5.40 2.73
C VAL A 136 -4.00 6.07 4.07
N GLY A 137 -4.19 5.28 5.10
CA GLY A 137 -4.54 5.76 6.43
C GLY A 137 -3.37 6.40 7.17
N SER A 138 -3.69 7.20 8.18
CA SER A 138 -2.75 8.03 8.93
C SER A 138 -1.66 7.26 9.69
N LYS A 139 -1.82 5.96 9.87
CA LYS A 139 -0.88 5.09 10.58
C LYS A 139 -0.11 4.18 9.63
N VAL A 140 0.21 4.68 8.42
CA VAL A 140 1.05 3.98 7.46
C VAL A 140 2.43 4.63 7.43
N ARG A 141 3.47 3.79 7.51
CA ARG A 141 4.86 4.15 7.31
C ARG A 141 5.43 3.36 6.14
N ILE A 142 6.18 4.01 5.28
CA ILE A 142 6.75 3.39 4.07
C ILE A 142 8.24 3.69 4.03
N ASN A 143 9.05 2.65 3.92
CA ASN A 143 10.50 2.76 3.98
C ASN A 143 11.18 2.02 2.83
N LYS A 144 12.25 2.61 2.28
CA LYS A 144 13.23 1.93 1.41
C LYS A 144 12.64 1.36 0.11
N PHE A 145 11.75 2.06 -0.54
CA PHE A 145 11.34 1.83 -1.93
C PHE A 145 11.92 2.89 -2.84
N TYR A 146 11.86 2.69 -4.16
CA TYR A 146 12.25 3.73 -5.12
C TYR A 146 11.30 4.93 -5.00
N TYR A 147 9.99 4.70 -5.00
CA TYR A 147 8.97 5.66 -4.61
C TYR A 147 8.28 5.21 -3.31
N GLY A 148 7.93 6.14 -2.43
CA GLY A 148 7.09 5.79 -1.29
C GLY A 148 5.67 5.44 -1.73
N VAL A 149 5.00 6.43 -2.31
CA VAL A 149 3.63 6.33 -2.85
C VAL A 149 3.65 6.81 -4.30
N ALA A 150 3.05 6.06 -5.22
CA ALA A 150 3.02 6.39 -6.63
C ALA A 150 1.63 6.26 -7.26
N ALA A 151 1.16 7.33 -7.94
CA ALA A 151 -0.07 7.33 -8.72
C ALA A 151 0.25 7.58 -10.19
N ARG A 152 -0.15 6.66 -11.08
CA ARG A 152 0.12 6.74 -12.51
C ARG A 152 -1.13 6.52 -13.35
N PHE A 153 -1.12 7.05 -14.57
CA PHE A 153 -2.10 6.72 -15.62
C PHE A 153 -3.56 6.84 -15.18
N GLY A 154 -3.96 8.05 -14.75
CA GLY A 154 -5.34 8.33 -14.33
C GLY A 154 -5.71 7.87 -12.92
N SER A 155 -4.77 7.28 -12.19
CA SER A 155 -5.03 6.78 -10.84
C SER A 155 -5.07 7.90 -9.79
N SER A 156 -5.68 7.60 -8.65
CA SER A 156 -5.72 8.53 -7.52
C SER A 156 -5.38 7.84 -6.20
N ILE A 157 -4.56 8.51 -5.40
CA ILE A 157 -4.25 8.09 -4.04
C ILE A 157 -4.56 9.26 -3.10
N ARG A 158 -5.30 8.97 -2.05
CA ARG A 158 -5.48 9.89 -0.96
C ARG A 158 -4.75 9.38 0.27
N CYS A 159 -3.85 10.19 0.81
CA CYS A 159 -3.16 9.92 2.06
C CYS A 159 -3.81 10.74 3.18
N GLU A 160 -4.20 10.08 4.27
CA GLU A 160 -4.64 10.78 5.47
C GLU A 160 -3.44 11.49 6.14
N PRO A 161 -3.65 12.61 6.85
CA PRO A 161 -2.61 13.28 7.61
C PRO A 161 -1.86 12.34 8.55
N GLY A 162 -0.52 12.36 8.51
CA GLY A 162 0.32 11.50 9.34
C GLY A 162 0.92 10.28 8.63
N VAL A 163 0.66 10.08 7.33
CA VAL A 163 1.43 9.13 6.52
C VAL A 163 2.88 9.59 6.44
N ILE A 164 3.82 8.68 6.69
CA ILE A 164 5.25 8.95 6.69
C ILE A 164 5.93 8.07 5.64
N VAL A 165 6.74 8.71 4.78
CA VAL A 165 7.63 8.03 3.83
C VAL A 165 9.08 8.35 4.20
N GLN A 166 9.93 7.31 4.27
CA GLN A 166 11.33 7.48 4.63
C GLN A 166 12.23 6.69 3.68
N PHE A 167 13.41 7.26 3.40
CA PHE A 167 14.45 6.61 2.62
C PHE A 167 13.98 6.12 1.24
N ALA A 168 13.09 6.86 0.59
CA ALA A 168 12.75 6.57 -0.80
C ALA A 168 13.95 6.89 -1.71
N GLY A 169 14.22 6.02 -2.66
CA GLY A 169 15.39 6.15 -3.54
C GLY A 169 15.32 7.36 -4.48
N ASP A 170 14.11 7.82 -4.81
CA ASP A 170 13.87 9.00 -5.61
C ASP A 170 12.96 9.98 -4.85
N VAL A 171 11.65 9.78 -4.84
CA VAL A 171 10.72 10.69 -4.17
C VAL A 171 9.74 9.96 -3.25
N GLY A 172 9.33 10.64 -2.18
CA GLY A 172 8.34 10.09 -1.25
C GLY A 172 6.97 9.93 -1.90
N PHE A 173 6.50 10.94 -2.64
CA PHE A 173 5.19 10.96 -3.30
C PHE A 173 5.36 11.29 -4.79
N PHE A 174 4.97 10.38 -5.67
CA PHE A 174 5.18 10.48 -7.11
C PHE A 174 3.86 10.39 -7.88
N ALA A 175 3.55 11.39 -8.69
CA ALA A 175 2.38 11.38 -9.56
C ALA A 175 2.80 11.58 -11.04
N TYR A 176 2.42 10.63 -11.91
CA TYR A 176 2.66 10.71 -13.35
C TYR A 176 1.38 10.39 -14.13
N GLY A 177 0.70 11.41 -14.57
CA GLY A 177 -0.64 11.26 -15.17
C GLY A 177 -1.69 10.71 -14.21
N GLY A 178 -1.46 10.83 -12.91
CA GLY A 178 -2.35 10.51 -11.81
C GLY A 178 -2.42 11.66 -10.80
N SER A 179 -3.04 11.43 -9.66
CA SER A 179 -3.15 12.41 -8.58
C SER A 179 -2.86 11.81 -7.21
N ILE A 180 -2.19 12.56 -6.36
CA ILE A 180 -1.99 12.23 -4.95
C ILE A 180 -2.43 13.43 -4.10
N ASP A 181 -3.34 13.19 -3.17
CA ASP A 181 -3.66 14.11 -2.09
C ASP A 181 -2.91 13.65 -0.83
N ALA A 182 -1.89 14.39 -0.43
CA ALA A 182 -1.00 14.05 0.68
C ALA A 182 -0.81 15.23 1.65
N GLN A 183 -1.88 15.92 1.98
CA GLN A 183 -1.85 17.04 2.90
C GLN A 183 -1.43 16.57 4.30
N GLN A 184 -0.47 17.29 4.93
CA GLN A 184 0.08 16.97 6.24
C GLN A 184 0.70 15.54 6.32
N CYS A 185 1.20 15.04 5.20
CA CYS A 185 2.03 13.85 5.13
C CYS A 185 3.50 14.28 5.10
N GLU A 186 4.39 13.37 5.45
CA GLU A 186 5.81 13.67 5.62
C GLU A 186 6.67 12.75 4.75
N ALA A 187 7.71 13.30 4.15
CA ALA A 187 8.72 12.54 3.43
C ALA A 187 10.12 12.94 3.94
N TYR A 188 10.86 11.97 4.46
CA TYR A 188 12.19 12.18 5.03
C TYR A 188 13.24 11.38 4.29
N HIS A 189 14.44 11.98 4.11
CA HIS A 189 15.59 11.31 3.52
C HIS A 189 15.26 10.62 2.19
N CYS A 190 14.39 11.24 1.39
CA CYS A 190 14.07 10.81 0.04
C CYS A 190 15.01 11.52 -0.95
N ALA A 191 15.37 10.84 -2.04
CA ALA A 191 16.33 11.34 -3.03
C ALA A 191 17.60 11.89 -2.35
N HIS A 192 18.24 11.06 -1.53
CA HIS A 192 19.44 11.47 -0.79
C HIS A 192 20.52 11.92 -1.78
N LEU A 193 20.64 13.21 -1.91
CA LEU A 193 21.75 13.84 -2.64
C LEU A 193 22.98 13.70 -1.75
N ASP A 194 24.08 13.27 -2.33
CA ASP A 194 25.36 13.30 -1.65
C ASP A 194 25.56 14.69 -1.04
N GLU A 195 25.86 14.76 0.25
CA GLU A 195 26.16 16.01 0.96
C GLU A 195 27.28 16.82 0.28
N GLU A 196 28.11 16.18 -0.56
CA GLU A 196 29.16 16.82 -1.34
C GLU A 196 28.64 17.72 -2.46
N LEU A 197 27.39 17.62 -2.91
CA LEU A 197 26.86 18.44 -4.01
C LEU A 197 26.03 19.65 -3.56
N GLY A 198 25.77 19.85 -2.29
CA GLY A 198 25.19 21.07 -1.73
C GLY A 198 23.77 21.41 -2.24
N PHE A 199 23.03 20.46 -2.76
CA PHE A 199 21.63 20.62 -3.15
C PHE A 199 20.75 19.90 -2.12
N GLY A 200 20.28 20.61 -1.15
CA GLY A 200 19.28 20.19 -0.18
C GLY A 200 17.92 20.78 -0.53
#